data_2f19017a3c5ef2a19e8d0ead265dd0a0
#
_entry.id   2f19017a3c5ef2a19e8d0ead265dd0a0
#
_cell.length_a   1.000
_cell.length_b   1.000
_cell.length_c   1.000
_cell.angle_alpha   90.00
_cell.angle_beta   90.00
_cell.angle_gamma   90.00
#
_symmetry.space_group_name_H-M   'P 1'
#
loop_
_entity.id
_entity.type
_entity.pdbx_description
1 polymer ?
#
loop_
_entity_poly.entity_id
_entity_poly.type
_entity_poly.pdbx_seq_one_letter_code
_entity_poly.pdbx_strand_id
1 'polypeptide(L)'
;DGEISRSPEYEVGGAISIGHRLMKGSGYLLRVPSVDLAEVGAGGGSVAWADEAGALKVGPHSAGAAPGPACYNLGGEEPTITDANVHMGLTNPEYLAGGTLKIHRDLGDKAIKEKVADRLGLDITAAAWGIRTVANSSLIRALRAVSTERGRDPRRFVLFAFGGMGPVHALDLAMELGMTKVIIPPLPGLFSSVGLLFADVEHHLIQTHYADISNLDYDRING
;
A
#
# COMPACT_ATOMS: atom_id res chain seq x y z
N ASP A 1 13.36 8.04 -14.87
CA ASP A 1 13.99 9.34 -15.07
C ASP A 1 14.39 10.02 -13.76
N GLY A 2 13.80 9.63 -12.62
CA GLY A 2 14.10 10.19 -11.30
C GLY A 2 13.22 11.39 -10.93
N GLU A 3 12.28 11.76 -11.77
CA GLU A 3 11.34 12.83 -11.48
C GLU A 3 10.10 12.29 -10.77
N ILE A 4 9.66 13.01 -9.73
CA ILE A 4 8.44 12.70 -8.99
C ILE A 4 7.25 13.26 -9.77
N SER A 5 6.27 12.42 -10.08
CA SER A 5 5.02 12.85 -10.70
C SER A 5 4.19 13.67 -9.70
N ARG A 6 3.90 14.92 -10.03
CA ARG A 6 3.05 15.81 -9.23
C ARG A 6 1.74 16.08 -9.96
N SER A 7 0.65 16.15 -9.19
CA SER A 7 -0.65 16.63 -9.66
C SER A 7 -0.87 18.05 -9.16
N PRO A 8 -1.41 18.96 -9.99
CA PRO A 8 -1.74 20.32 -9.55
C PRO A 8 -2.93 20.37 -8.58
N GLU A 9 -3.67 19.29 -8.50
CA GLU A 9 -4.90 19.17 -7.72
C GLU A 9 -4.93 17.85 -6.98
N TYR A 10 -5.46 17.87 -5.76
CA TYR A 10 -5.66 16.69 -4.92
C TYR A 10 -7.13 16.57 -4.53
N GLU A 11 -7.73 15.41 -4.74
CA GLU A 11 -9.11 15.12 -4.35
C GLU A 11 -9.16 14.48 -2.96
N VAL A 12 -9.78 15.17 -1.99
CA VAL A 12 -9.97 14.68 -0.62
C VAL A 12 -11.37 14.09 -0.47
N GLY A 13 -11.46 12.89 0.11
CA GLY A 13 -12.74 12.22 0.37
C GLY A 13 -13.39 11.62 -0.88
N GLY A 14 -12.70 11.63 -2.00
CA GLY A 14 -13.07 10.80 -3.15
C GLY A 14 -12.97 9.33 -2.75
N ALA A 15 -13.93 8.51 -3.21
CA ALA A 15 -13.88 7.09 -2.95
C ALA A 15 -12.57 6.53 -3.55
N ILE A 16 -11.62 6.22 -2.68
CA ILE A 16 -10.39 5.51 -3.03
C ILE A 16 -10.79 4.07 -3.32
N SER A 17 -11.48 3.89 -4.41
CA SER A 17 -11.85 2.62 -4.93
C SER A 17 -11.18 2.48 -6.28
N ILE A 18 -10.09 1.73 -6.28
CA ILE A 18 -9.54 1.17 -7.51
C ILE A 18 -10.68 0.34 -8.12
N GLY A 19 -11.45 0.93 -9.01
CA GLY A 19 -12.58 0.28 -9.64
C GLY A 19 -13.84 1.14 -9.83
N HIS A 20 -13.99 2.27 -9.14
CA HIS A 20 -15.12 3.18 -9.37
C HIS A 20 -14.75 4.37 -10.29
N ARG A 21 -14.34 4.07 -11.51
CA ARG A 21 -14.20 5.09 -12.59
C ARG A 21 -15.50 5.83 -12.90
N LEU A 22 -16.64 5.35 -12.40
CA LEU A 22 -17.96 5.91 -12.67
C LEU A 22 -18.43 6.96 -11.66
N MET A 23 -17.73 7.12 -10.52
CA MET A 23 -18.04 8.15 -9.52
C MET A 23 -16.93 9.22 -9.45
N LYS A 24 -16.63 9.89 -10.55
CA LYS A 24 -15.90 11.16 -10.49
C LYS A 24 -16.81 12.19 -9.84
N GLY A 25 -16.36 12.77 -8.72
CA GLY A 25 -17.01 13.95 -8.14
C GLY A 25 -17.64 13.78 -6.76
N SER A 26 -17.28 12.74 -5.98
CA SER A 26 -17.74 12.62 -4.59
C SER A 26 -16.79 13.27 -3.57
N GLY A 27 -15.62 13.74 -4.00
CA GLY A 27 -14.60 14.36 -3.15
C GLY A 27 -14.51 15.88 -3.32
N TYR A 28 -13.78 16.50 -2.40
CA TYR A 28 -13.44 17.92 -2.47
C TYR A 28 -12.10 18.10 -3.19
N LEU A 29 -12.11 18.86 -4.27
CA LEU A 29 -10.91 19.17 -5.03
C LEU A 29 -10.12 20.28 -4.33
N LEU A 30 -8.92 19.97 -3.89
CA LEU A 30 -7.98 20.94 -3.34
C LEU A 30 -6.96 21.30 -4.43
N ARG A 31 -6.80 22.58 -4.71
CA ARG A 31 -5.78 23.10 -5.62
C ARG A 31 -4.44 23.26 -4.89
N VAL A 32 -3.89 22.14 -4.48
CA VAL A 32 -2.58 22.06 -3.83
C VAL A 32 -1.75 21.06 -4.62
N PRO A 33 -0.57 21.47 -5.12
CA PRO A 33 0.33 20.52 -5.76
C PRO A 33 0.66 19.37 -4.81
N SER A 34 0.42 18.16 -5.26
CA SER A 34 0.65 16.95 -4.46
C SER A 34 1.38 15.88 -5.27
N VAL A 35 2.06 14.99 -4.58
CA VAL A 35 2.62 13.79 -5.19
C VAL A 35 1.47 12.91 -5.68
N ASP A 36 1.62 12.36 -6.87
CA ASP A 36 0.65 11.47 -7.47
C ASP A 36 0.65 10.10 -6.77
N LEU A 37 -0.35 9.86 -5.94
CA LEU A 37 -0.46 8.68 -5.10
C LEU A 37 -1.65 7.82 -5.53
N ALA A 38 -1.48 6.50 -5.45
CA ALA A 38 -2.59 5.54 -5.42
C ALA A 38 -2.57 4.84 -4.07
N GLU A 39 -3.63 4.98 -3.32
CA GLU A 39 -3.78 4.32 -2.04
C GLU A 39 -4.49 2.99 -2.19
N VAL A 40 -4.09 2.01 -1.40
CA VAL A 40 -4.72 0.70 -1.34
C VAL A 40 -4.80 0.25 0.12
N GLY A 41 -5.98 -0.21 0.53
CA GLY A 41 -6.21 -0.73 1.87
C GLY A 41 -5.63 -2.15 2.04
N ALA A 42 -4.36 -2.35 1.71
CA ALA A 42 -3.66 -3.62 1.86
C ALA A 42 -2.30 -3.40 2.53
N GLY A 43 -2.10 -3.98 3.68
CA GLY A 43 -0.87 -3.91 4.46
C GLY A 43 -0.80 -5.06 5.46
N GLY A 44 0.30 -5.15 6.23
CA GLY A 44 0.54 -6.26 7.14
C GLY A 44 -0.60 -6.58 8.10
N GLY A 45 -1.32 -5.56 8.58
CA GLY A 45 -2.48 -5.72 9.47
C GLY A 45 -3.80 -6.04 8.77
N SER A 46 -3.86 -6.12 7.44
CA SER A 46 -5.09 -6.45 6.73
C SER A 46 -5.57 -7.85 7.11
N VAL A 47 -6.82 -7.92 7.57
CA VAL A 47 -7.45 -9.14 8.06
C VAL A 47 -7.86 -10.04 6.88
N ALA A 48 -7.55 -11.32 7.00
CA ALA A 48 -7.97 -12.36 6.06
C ALA A 48 -9.20 -13.09 6.57
N TRP A 49 -10.17 -13.35 5.70
CA TRP A 49 -11.43 -14.01 6.04
C TRP A 49 -12.04 -14.73 4.84
N ALA A 50 -12.89 -15.71 5.11
CA ALA A 50 -13.67 -16.39 4.11
C ALA A 50 -15.09 -15.80 4.07
N ASP A 51 -15.56 -15.40 2.89
CA ASP A 51 -16.93 -14.91 2.73
C ASP A 51 -17.94 -16.07 2.75
N GLU A 52 -19.24 -15.74 2.75
CA GLU A 52 -20.33 -16.72 2.78
C GLU A 52 -20.34 -17.65 1.55
N ALA A 53 -19.78 -17.20 0.44
CA ALA A 53 -19.65 -18.01 -0.78
C ALA A 53 -18.38 -18.90 -0.78
N GLY A 54 -17.56 -18.87 0.28
CA GLY A 54 -16.34 -19.62 0.38
C GLY A 54 -15.17 -19.00 -0.39
N ALA A 55 -15.20 -17.70 -0.67
CA ALA A 55 -14.07 -17.03 -1.30
C ALA A 55 -13.17 -16.35 -0.25
N LEU A 56 -11.86 -16.54 -0.40
CA LEU A 56 -10.86 -15.88 0.43
C LEU A 56 -10.80 -14.38 0.13
N LYS A 57 -10.90 -13.57 1.17
CA LYS A 57 -10.80 -12.10 1.14
C LYS A 57 -9.67 -11.63 2.05
N VAL A 58 -9.07 -10.50 1.68
CA VAL A 58 -8.07 -9.80 2.51
C VAL A 58 -8.42 -8.31 2.53
N GLY A 59 -8.58 -7.77 3.72
CA GLY A 59 -9.13 -6.43 3.92
C GLY A 59 -10.64 -6.35 3.64
N PRO A 60 -11.22 -5.12 3.61
CA PRO A 60 -10.60 -3.83 3.88
C PRO A 60 -10.28 -3.59 5.36
N HIS A 61 -10.78 -4.45 6.28
CA HIS A 61 -10.51 -4.34 7.70
C HIS A 61 -9.04 -4.59 8.01
N SER A 62 -8.52 -3.81 8.95
CA SER A 62 -7.17 -3.95 9.47
C SER A 62 -7.22 -4.20 10.97
N ALA A 63 -6.41 -5.12 11.47
CA ALA A 63 -6.20 -5.34 12.89
C ALA A 63 -5.46 -4.16 13.56
N GLY A 64 -4.93 -3.22 12.77
CA GLY A 64 -4.17 -2.09 13.26
C GLY A 64 -2.84 -2.50 13.92
N ALA A 65 -2.33 -1.61 14.77
CA ALA A 65 -1.16 -1.88 15.59
C ALA A 65 -1.54 -2.53 16.92
N ALA A 66 -2.71 -2.21 17.45
CA ALA A 66 -3.29 -2.77 18.67
C ALA A 66 -4.78 -3.06 18.41
N PRO A 67 -5.26 -4.28 18.64
CA PRO A 67 -4.51 -5.44 19.12
C PRO A 67 -3.51 -6.01 18.10
N GLY A 68 -3.59 -5.64 16.82
CA GLY A 68 -2.68 -6.08 15.77
C GLY A 68 -2.87 -7.53 15.31
N PRO A 69 -1.94 -8.03 14.49
CA PRO A 69 -1.87 -9.41 14.06
C PRO A 69 -1.92 -10.41 15.23
N ALA A 70 -2.53 -11.57 15.02
CA ALA A 70 -2.62 -12.60 16.06
C ALA A 70 -1.24 -13.01 16.60
N CYS A 71 -0.22 -13.08 15.73
CA CYS A 71 1.13 -13.44 16.10
C CYS A 71 1.84 -12.39 17.01
N TYR A 72 1.27 -11.20 17.20
CA TYR A 72 1.84 -10.22 18.12
C TYR A 72 1.53 -10.50 19.60
N ASN A 73 0.55 -11.34 19.86
CA ASN A 73 0.10 -11.68 21.22
C ASN A 73 -0.30 -10.46 22.06
N LEU A 74 -0.91 -9.47 21.41
CA LEU A 74 -1.44 -8.25 22.06
C LEU A 74 -2.98 -8.25 22.13
N GLY A 75 -3.60 -9.44 22.04
CA GLY A 75 -5.05 -9.61 22.07
C GLY A 75 -5.72 -9.69 20.68
N GLY A 76 -4.93 -9.63 19.58
CA GLY A 76 -5.43 -9.89 18.24
C GLY A 76 -5.74 -11.38 18.03
N GLU A 77 -6.91 -11.66 17.42
CA GLU A 77 -7.36 -13.03 17.14
C GLU A 77 -7.62 -13.27 15.66
N GLU A 78 -7.63 -12.21 14.86
CA GLU A 78 -7.89 -12.30 13.42
C GLU A 78 -6.59 -12.58 12.65
N PRO A 79 -6.63 -13.52 11.67
CA PRO A 79 -5.48 -13.78 10.82
C PRO A 79 -5.24 -12.60 9.88
N THR A 80 -3.98 -12.22 9.71
CA THR A 80 -3.57 -11.09 8.88
C THR A 80 -2.53 -11.51 7.85
N ILE A 81 -2.19 -10.56 6.94
CA ILE A 81 -1.06 -10.75 6.02
C ILE A 81 0.25 -10.99 6.79
N THR A 82 0.44 -10.33 7.95
CA THR A 82 1.62 -10.55 8.79
C THR A 82 1.68 -11.99 9.29
N ASP A 83 0.57 -12.55 9.78
CA ASP A 83 0.51 -13.93 10.25
C ASP A 83 0.87 -14.91 9.11
N ALA A 84 0.34 -14.67 7.91
CA ALA A 84 0.66 -15.48 6.73
C ALA A 84 2.15 -15.39 6.36
N ASN A 85 2.74 -14.19 6.38
CA ASN A 85 4.17 -14.01 6.08
C ASN A 85 5.07 -14.64 7.16
N VAL A 86 4.67 -14.61 8.43
CA VAL A 86 5.37 -15.32 9.52
C VAL A 86 5.29 -16.83 9.35
N HIS A 87 4.09 -17.37 9.03
CA HIS A 87 3.91 -18.79 8.75
C HIS A 87 4.83 -19.27 7.64
N MET A 88 4.91 -18.51 6.56
CA MET A 88 5.74 -18.83 5.39
C MET A 88 7.25 -18.57 5.60
N GLY A 89 7.67 -18.05 6.75
CA GLY A 89 9.06 -17.73 7.03
C GLY A 89 9.61 -16.51 6.28
N LEU A 90 8.72 -15.68 5.72
CA LEU A 90 9.09 -14.46 4.99
C LEU A 90 9.34 -13.26 5.91
N THR A 91 8.89 -13.35 7.16
CA THR A 91 9.15 -12.38 8.22
C THR A 91 9.87 -13.08 9.36
N ASN A 92 11.01 -12.53 9.78
CA ASN A 92 11.79 -13.09 10.89
C ASN A 92 11.02 -12.88 12.21
N PRO A 93 10.59 -13.95 12.90
CA PRO A 93 9.83 -13.80 14.14
C PRO A 93 10.66 -13.30 15.33
N GLU A 94 11.99 -13.36 15.25
CA GLU A 94 12.86 -12.98 16.37
C GLU A 94 13.37 -11.53 16.26
N TYR A 95 13.16 -10.88 15.13
CA TYR A 95 13.74 -9.54 14.89
C TYR A 95 12.74 -8.54 14.30
N LEU A 96 11.48 -8.58 14.70
CA LEU A 96 10.54 -7.53 14.31
C LEU A 96 10.69 -6.31 15.22
N ALA A 97 10.52 -5.12 14.64
CA ALA A 97 10.70 -3.84 15.33
C ALA A 97 12.06 -3.75 16.12
N GLY A 98 13.16 -4.18 15.49
CA GLY A 98 14.47 -4.17 16.12
C GLY A 98 14.62 -5.20 17.26
N GLY A 99 13.80 -6.25 17.27
CA GLY A 99 13.81 -7.28 18.31
C GLY A 99 12.98 -6.92 19.56
N THR A 100 12.32 -5.76 19.56
CA THR A 100 11.47 -5.35 20.70
C THR A 100 10.12 -6.03 20.73
N LEU A 101 9.63 -6.50 19.58
CA LEU A 101 8.37 -7.22 19.46
C LEU A 101 8.64 -8.71 19.22
N LYS A 102 8.30 -9.52 20.21
CA LYS A 102 8.36 -10.99 20.09
C LYS A 102 7.15 -11.49 19.29
N ILE A 103 7.42 -12.32 18.29
CA ILE A 103 6.40 -12.91 17.44
C ILE A 103 6.07 -14.33 17.90
N HIS A 104 4.80 -14.60 18.06
CA HIS A 104 4.23 -15.89 18.43
C HIS A 104 3.62 -16.56 17.20
N ARG A 105 4.43 -17.31 16.45
CA ARG A 105 4.01 -17.97 15.22
C ARG A 105 2.81 -18.89 15.44
N ASP A 106 2.79 -19.61 16.55
CA ASP A 106 1.73 -20.52 16.94
C ASP A 106 0.36 -19.87 17.01
N LEU A 107 0.29 -18.61 17.49
CA LEU A 107 -0.96 -17.84 17.54
C LEU A 107 -1.44 -17.41 16.14
N GLY A 108 -0.52 -16.98 15.28
CA GLY A 108 -0.83 -16.69 13.88
C GLY A 108 -1.29 -17.94 13.12
N ASP A 109 -0.58 -19.05 13.30
CA ASP A 109 -0.93 -20.35 12.70
C ASP A 109 -2.31 -20.81 13.14
N LYS A 110 -2.64 -20.68 14.43
CA LYS A 110 -3.96 -20.99 14.97
C LYS A 110 -5.05 -20.13 14.31
N ALA A 111 -4.85 -18.82 14.26
CA ALA A 111 -5.81 -17.90 13.66
C ALA A 111 -6.06 -18.21 12.17
N ILE A 112 -4.99 -18.45 11.38
CA ILE A 112 -5.11 -18.85 9.97
C ILE A 112 -5.88 -20.17 9.84
N LYS A 113 -5.54 -21.16 10.68
CA LYS A 113 -6.17 -22.47 10.64
C LYS A 113 -7.66 -22.38 10.91
N GLU A 114 -8.06 -21.82 12.05
CA GLU A 114 -9.46 -21.83 12.52
C GLU A 114 -10.36 -20.93 11.67
N LYS A 115 -9.88 -19.75 11.23
CA LYS A 115 -10.70 -18.75 10.57
C LYS A 115 -10.66 -18.76 9.05
N VAL A 116 -9.63 -19.38 8.46
CA VAL A 116 -9.47 -19.43 7.00
C VAL A 116 -9.34 -20.87 6.50
N ALA A 117 -8.34 -21.61 6.93
CA ALA A 117 -8.02 -22.93 6.38
C ALA A 117 -9.18 -23.92 6.57
N ASP A 118 -9.68 -24.08 7.79
CA ASP A 118 -10.77 -25.00 8.12
C ASP A 118 -12.08 -24.62 7.39
N ARG A 119 -12.33 -23.31 7.19
CA ARG A 119 -13.54 -22.85 6.47
C ARG A 119 -13.48 -23.09 4.97
N LEU A 120 -12.27 -23.08 4.41
CA LEU A 120 -12.05 -23.24 2.96
C LEU A 120 -11.65 -24.68 2.59
N GLY A 121 -11.49 -25.58 3.56
CA GLY A 121 -11.02 -26.95 3.34
C GLY A 121 -9.58 -27.01 2.83
N LEU A 122 -8.74 -26.08 3.24
CA LEU A 122 -7.34 -25.96 2.85
C LEU A 122 -6.42 -26.39 3.99
N ASP A 123 -5.20 -26.83 3.65
CA ASP A 123 -4.14 -26.84 4.64
C ASP A 123 -3.68 -25.42 4.98
N ILE A 124 -3.01 -25.27 6.12
CA ILE A 124 -2.61 -23.95 6.62
C ILE A 124 -1.63 -23.22 5.68
N THR A 125 -0.73 -23.98 5.02
CA THR A 125 0.25 -23.39 4.11
C THR A 125 -0.43 -22.89 2.84
N ALA A 126 -1.38 -23.66 2.29
CA ALA A 126 -2.20 -23.22 1.17
C ALA A 126 -3.05 -22.00 1.52
N ALA A 127 -3.62 -21.94 2.73
CA ALA A 127 -4.35 -20.79 3.22
C ALA A 127 -3.46 -19.54 3.35
N ALA A 128 -2.28 -19.66 3.96
CA ALA A 128 -1.31 -18.57 4.09
C ALA A 128 -0.84 -18.06 2.73
N TRP A 129 -0.56 -18.96 1.79
CA TRP A 129 -0.22 -18.63 0.41
C TRP A 129 -1.38 -17.88 -0.29
N GLY A 130 -2.61 -18.35 -0.10
CA GLY A 130 -3.81 -17.70 -0.62
C GLY A 130 -3.98 -16.28 -0.10
N ILE A 131 -3.80 -16.07 1.20
CA ILE A 131 -3.84 -14.74 1.84
C ILE A 131 -2.84 -13.80 1.16
N ARG A 132 -1.60 -14.25 0.99
CA ARG A 132 -0.55 -13.48 0.33
C ARG A 132 -0.89 -13.19 -1.13
N THR A 133 -1.41 -14.16 -1.87
CA THR A 133 -1.80 -14.00 -3.28
C THR A 133 -2.89 -12.96 -3.45
N VAL A 134 -3.93 -12.98 -2.62
CA VAL A 134 -5.01 -12.00 -2.64
C VAL A 134 -4.48 -10.60 -2.30
N ALA A 135 -3.60 -10.50 -1.30
CA ALA A 135 -2.95 -9.24 -0.93
C ALA A 135 -2.11 -8.68 -2.09
N ASN A 136 -1.26 -9.50 -2.70
CA ASN A 136 -0.42 -9.12 -3.84
C ASN A 136 -1.27 -8.66 -5.03
N SER A 137 -2.39 -9.32 -5.31
CA SER A 137 -3.32 -8.90 -6.37
C SER A 137 -3.88 -7.50 -6.13
N SER A 138 -4.13 -7.13 -4.89
CA SER A 138 -4.57 -5.77 -4.52
C SER A 138 -3.46 -4.74 -4.69
N LEU A 139 -2.23 -5.07 -4.28
CA LEU A 139 -1.04 -4.22 -4.45
C LEU A 139 -0.71 -4.01 -5.94
N ILE A 140 -0.82 -5.07 -6.76
CA ILE A 140 -0.61 -4.99 -8.21
C ILE A 140 -1.62 -4.05 -8.86
N ARG A 141 -2.90 -4.08 -8.45
CA ARG A 141 -3.90 -3.13 -8.96
C ARG A 141 -3.51 -1.68 -8.66
N ALA A 142 -3.00 -1.38 -7.44
CA ALA A 142 -2.52 -0.04 -7.10
C ALA A 142 -1.33 0.37 -7.98
N LEU A 143 -0.36 -0.51 -8.19
CA LEU A 143 0.78 -0.25 -9.06
C LEU A 143 0.35 -0.02 -10.52
N ARG A 144 -0.64 -0.78 -11.01
CA ARG A 144 -1.21 -0.56 -12.35
C ARG A 144 -1.93 0.78 -12.47
N ALA A 145 -2.60 1.22 -11.42
CA ALA A 145 -3.29 2.52 -11.41
C ALA A 145 -2.34 3.71 -11.63
N VAL A 146 -1.10 3.63 -11.12
CA VAL A 146 -0.08 4.67 -11.32
C VAL A 146 0.84 4.42 -12.52
N SER A 147 0.74 3.27 -13.17
CA SER A 147 1.59 2.91 -14.32
C SER A 147 0.77 2.65 -15.58
N THR A 148 0.32 1.42 -15.81
CA THR A 148 -0.33 1.02 -17.06
C THR A 148 -1.61 1.79 -17.35
N GLU A 149 -2.42 2.12 -16.35
CA GLU A 149 -3.65 2.90 -16.54
C GLU A 149 -3.36 4.36 -16.95
N ARG A 150 -2.13 4.81 -16.77
CA ARG A 150 -1.63 6.12 -17.19
C ARG A 150 -0.74 6.04 -18.43
N GLY A 151 -0.76 4.91 -19.15
CA GLY A 151 0.03 4.70 -20.35
C GLY A 151 1.52 4.50 -20.11
N ARG A 152 1.92 4.21 -18.86
CA ARG A 152 3.33 3.96 -18.49
C ARG A 152 3.59 2.45 -18.48
N ASP A 153 4.62 1.99 -19.14
CA ASP A 153 5.03 0.58 -19.11
C ASP A 153 5.86 0.30 -17.85
N PRO A 154 5.36 -0.52 -16.89
CA PRO A 154 6.06 -0.80 -15.64
C PRO A 154 7.42 -1.45 -15.84
N ARG A 155 7.64 -2.19 -16.94
CA ARG A 155 8.91 -2.85 -17.26
C ARG A 155 10.09 -1.87 -17.45
N ARG A 156 9.77 -0.59 -17.68
CA ARG A 156 10.76 0.48 -17.83
C ARG A 156 11.11 1.18 -16.52
N PHE A 157 10.49 0.77 -15.42
CA PHE A 157 10.68 1.36 -14.10
C PHE A 157 11.41 0.42 -13.16
N VAL A 158 11.91 0.98 -12.08
CA VAL A 158 12.45 0.25 -10.93
C VAL A 158 11.41 0.27 -9.82
N LEU A 159 11.15 -0.87 -9.20
CA LEU A 159 10.31 -0.92 -8.01
C LEU A 159 11.13 -0.50 -6.81
N PHE A 160 10.76 0.61 -6.19
CA PHE A 160 11.39 1.09 -4.95
C PHE A 160 10.47 0.70 -3.78
N ALA A 161 10.93 -0.23 -2.93
CA ALA A 161 10.11 -0.82 -1.88
C ALA A 161 10.61 -0.42 -0.50
N PHE A 162 9.75 0.24 0.27
CA PHE A 162 10.02 0.65 1.64
C PHE A 162 8.78 0.51 2.53
N GLY A 163 8.88 0.90 3.81
CA GLY A 163 7.86 0.62 4.81
C GLY A 163 8.04 -0.76 5.46
N GLY A 164 7.21 -1.07 6.45
CA GLY A 164 7.33 -2.28 7.25
C GLY A 164 7.17 -3.58 6.45
N MET A 165 6.24 -3.60 5.46
CA MET A 165 5.91 -4.80 4.68
C MET A 165 6.21 -4.67 3.19
N GLY A 166 6.50 -3.47 2.68
CA GLY A 166 6.82 -3.25 1.28
C GLY A 166 7.89 -4.21 0.73
N PRO A 167 9.05 -4.33 1.38
CA PRO A 167 10.13 -5.22 0.95
C PRO A 167 9.73 -6.71 0.87
N VAL A 168 8.84 -7.17 1.76
CA VAL A 168 8.41 -8.58 1.82
C VAL A 168 7.61 -8.99 0.58
N HIS A 169 6.89 -8.04 -0.02
CA HIS A 169 6.07 -8.27 -1.21
C HIS A 169 6.76 -7.88 -2.53
N ALA A 170 7.83 -7.09 -2.46
CA ALA A 170 8.42 -6.41 -3.60
C ALA A 170 8.83 -7.34 -4.75
N LEU A 171 9.40 -8.50 -4.45
CA LEU A 171 9.86 -9.44 -5.48
C LEU A 171 8.69 -10.00 -6.29
N ASP A 172 7.64 -10.46 -5.62
CA ASP A 172 6.46 -11.02 -6.29
C ASP A 172 5.78 -9.96 -7.17
N LEU A 173 5.66 -8.72 -6.65
CA LEU A 173 5.05 -7.61 -7.38
C LEU A 173 5.88 -7.25 -8.62
N ALA A 174 7.20 -7.21 -8.50
CA ALA A 174 8.10 -6.92 -9.61
C ALA A 174 8.01 -7.99 -10.68
N MET A 175 8.03 -9.26 -10.29
CA MET A 175 7.90 -10.39 -11.22
C MET A 175 6.59 -10.35 -12.00
N GLU A 176 5.47 -10.12 -11.32
CA GLU A 176 4.14 -10.07 -11.93
C GLU A 176 4.01 -8.88 -12.91
N LEU A 177 4.67 -7.75 -12.64
CA LEU A 177 4.67 -6.58 -13.50
C LEU A 177 5.79 -6.59 -14.56
N GLY A 178 6.62 -7.63 -14.59
CA GLY A 178 7.75 -7.76 -15.49
C GLY A 178 8.87 -6.73 -15.23
N MET A 179 8.95 -6.22 -14.01
CA MET A 179 10.01 -5.30 -13.58
C MET A 179 11.28 -6.09 -13.26
N THR A 180 12.41 -5.66 -13.77
CA THR A 180 13.68 -6.40 -13.63
C THR A 180 14.56 -5.91 -12.48
N LYS A 181 14.18 -4.79 -11.85
CA LYS A 181 14.95 -4.18 -10.76
C LYS A 181 14.04 -3.83 -9.59
N VAL A 182 14.50 -4.20 -8.40
CA VAL A 182 13.89 -3.81 -7.12
C VAL A 182 14.97 -3.13 -6.27
N ILE A 183 14.65 -1.99 -5.70
CA ILE A 183 15.52 -1.30 -4.75
C ILE A 183 14.84 -1.33 -3.38
N ILE A 184 15.57 -1.79 -2.39
CA ILE A 184 15.19 -1.72 -0.99
C ILE A 184 16.23 -0.84 -0.30
N PRO A 185 15.84 0.35 0.21
CA PRO A 185 16.78 1.26 0.85
C PRO A 185 17.26 0.71 2.20
N PRO A 186 18.36 1.22 2.74
CA PRO A 186 18.70 1.00 4.15
C PRO A 186 17.57 1.48 5.06
N LEU A 187 17.31 0.72 6.14
CA LEU A 187 16.23 1.02 7.10
C LEU A 187 14.86 1.22 6.45
N PRO A 188 14.38 0.28 5.64
CA PRO A 188 13.18 0.48 4.83
C PRO A 188 11.95 0.82 5.68
N GLY A 189 11.84 0.28 6.90
CA GLY A 189 10.74 0.56 7.83
C GLY A 189 10.71 2.00 8.36
N LEU A 190 11.84 2.71 8.31
CA LEU A 190 12.00 4.10 8.76
C LEU A 190 12.19 5.08 7.59
N PHE A 191 12.12 4.61 6.36
CA PHE A 191 12.52 5.40 5.19
C PHE A 191 11.65 6.65 4.99
N SER A 192 10.37 6.61 5.34
CA SER A 192 9.51 7.79 5.32
C SER A 192 9.99 8.89 6.27
N SER A 193 10.49 8.51 7.45
CA SER A 193 11.07 9.48 8.40
C SER A 193 12.37 10.07 7.87
N VAL A 194 13.19 9.26 7.19
CA VAL A 194 14.40 9.76 6.50
C VAL A 194 14.00 10.79 5.44
N GLY A 195 12.96 10.52 4.65
CA GLY A 195 12.44 11.47 3.66
C GLY A 195 12.06 12.81 4.26
N LEU A 196 11.43 12.81 5.45
CA LEU A 196 11.06 14.05 6.15
C LEU A 196 12.27 14.90 6.58
N LEU A 197 13.42 14.29 6.80
CA LEU A 197 14.65 15.04 7.14
C LEU A 197 15.21 15.83 5.95
N PHE A 198 14.85 15.44 4.73
CA PHE A 198 15.30 16.08 3.50
C PHE A 198 14.20 16.91 2.82
N ALA A 199 12.99 16.92 3.38
CA ALA A 199 11.88 17.69 2.83
C ALA A 199 12.02 19.17 3.22
N ASP A 200 11.89 20.04 2.23
CA ASP A 200 11.80 21.49 2.45
C ASP A 200 10.37 21.90 2.85
N VAL A 201 10.26 23.03 3.52
CA VAL A 201 8.97 23.66 3.80
C VAL A 201 8.57 24.47 2.57
N GLU A 202 7.53 24.00 1.86
CA GLU A 202 7.02 24.67 0.67
C GLU A 202 5.70 25.39 1.00
N HIS A 203 5.59 26.64 0.58
CA HIS A 203 4.34 27.41 0.64
C HIS A 203 3.83 27.62 -0.78
N HIS A 204 2.69 27.00 -1.10
CA HIS A 204 2.05 27.15 -2.41
C HIS A 204 0.98 28.21 -2.36
N LEU A 205 1.19 29.31 -3.08
CA LEU A 205 0.21 30.40 -3.26
C LEU A 205 -0.38 30.30 -4.66
N ILE A 206 -1.69 30.11 -4.74
CA ILE A 206 -2.40 30.01 -6.01
C ILE A 206 -3.39 31.16 -6.10
N GLN A 207 -3.24 31.98 -7.14
CA GLN A 207 -4.18 33.07 -7.44
C GLN A 207 -4.76 32.86 -8.84
N THR A 208 -6.09 32.95 -8.95
CA THR A 208 -6.76 32.91 -10.24
C THR A 208 -6.61 34.23 -10.94
N HIS A 209 -6.08 34.24 -12.16
CA HIS A 209 -6.01 35.41 -13.04
C HIS A 209 -6.85 35.12 -14.30
N TYR A 210 -7.91 35.91 -14.47
CA TYR A 210 -8.76 35.85 -15.66
C TYR A 210 -8.28 36.87 -16.67
N ALA A 211 -7.73 36.41 -17.80
CA ALA A 211 -7.31 37.25 -18.90
C ALA A 211 -7.47 36.50 -20.24
N ASP A 212 -7.67 37.26 -21.31
CA ASP A 212 -7.58 36.74 -22.66
C ASP A 212 -6.10 36.48 -22.99
N ILE A 213 -5.79 35.30 -23.59
CA ILE A 213 -4.42 34.92 -23.95
C ILE A 213 -3.79 35.91 -24.92
N SER A 214 -4.59 36.56 -25.76
CA SER A 214 -4.11 37.58 -26.72
C SER A 214 -3.77 38.92 -26.06
N ASN A 215 -4.13 39.13 -24.79
CA ASN A 215 -3.95 40.37 -24.08
C ASN A 215 -3.44 40.16 -22.64
N LEU A 216 -2.45 39.27 -22.48
CA LEU A 216 -1.83 38.96 -21.18
C LEU A 216 -0.90 40.13 -20.76
N ASP A 217 -1.19 40.71 -19.61
CA ASP A 217 -0.32 41.66 -18.93
C ASP A 217 0.71 40.90 -18.08
N TYR A 218 1.89 40.65 -18.66
CA TYR A 218 2.97 39.93 -18.01
C TYR A 218 3.55 40.64 -16.80
N ASP A 219 3.52 41.96 -16.76
CA ASP A 219 4.04 42.73 -15.64
C ASP A 219 3.14 42.58 -14.41
N ARG A 220 1.83 42.50 -14.63
CA ARG A 220 0.84 42.24 -13.57
C ARG A 220 0.88 40.78 -13.07
N ILE A 221 1.32 39.82 -13.88
CA ILE A 221 1.42 38.40 -13.50
C ILE A 221 2.68 38.16 -12.70
N ASN A 222 3.77 38.85 -13.00
CA ASN A 222 5.09 38.65 -12.41
C ASN A 222 5.40 39.60 -11.23
N GLY A 223 4.60 40.58 -10.97
CA GLY A 223 4.75 41.53 -9.85
C GLY A 223 4.08 41.04 -8.60
#